data_e1183abcf5f6373aeb710cec2a0e20fe
#
_entry.id   e1183abcf5f6373aeb710cec2a0e20fe
#
_cell.length_a   1.000
_cell.length_b   1.000
_cell.length_c   1.000
_cell.angle_alpha   90.00
_cell.angle_beta   90.00
_cell.angle_gamma   90.00
#
_symmetry.space_group_name_H-M   'P 1'
#
loop_
_entity.id
_entity.type
_entity.pdbx_description
1 polymer ?
#
loop_
_entity_poly.entity_id
_entity_poly.type
_entity_poly.pdbx_seq_one_letter_code
_entity_poly.pdbx_strand_id
1 'polypeptide(L)'
;TNLSGIKFFEITVSFVHNDKSEITNYMVITQDITERVLWQNKYDNLYEEVVRSKKELLESEQRMIHLIRQNELALNNINSGLAYIANDYIVQWENISLCSKSLSYEAYKKGELCYLTAHNRTTPCENCVIQRARRSGQVESILFNLDNKHVIEVFATPIFNEQGDVDG
;
A
#
# COMPACT_ATOMS: atom_id res chain seq x y z
N THR A 1 -20.86 25.28 14.41
CA THR A 1 -21.97 26.18 14.78
C THR A 1 -22.81 26.42 13.53
N ASN A 2 -24.11 26.09 13.60
CA ASN A 2 -25.00 26.27 12.46
C ASN A 2 -25.27 27.78 12.30
N LEU A 3 -24.72 28.39 11.26
CA LEU A 3 -24.87 29.83 10.94
C LEU A 3 -26.11 30.13 10.09
N SER A 4 -27.05 29.18 9.97
CA SER A 4 -28.28 29.40 9.20
C SER A 4 -29.13 30.49 9.85
N GLY A 5 -29.42 31.57 9.10
CA GLY A 5 -30.21 32.72 9.55
C GLY A 5 -29.39 33.90 10.08
N ILE A 6 -28.07 33.79 10.22
CA ILE A 6 -27.22 34.94 10.61
C ILE A 6 -26.83 35.70 9.34
N LYS A 7 -26.96 37.04 9.39
CA LYS A 7 -26.51 37.93 8.33
C LYS A 7 -25.30 38.74 8.77
N PHE A 8 -24.35 38.89 7.85
CA PHE A 8 -23.12 39.62 8.06
C PHE A 8 -23.11 40.87 7.19
N PHE A 9 -22.84 42.03 7.81
CA PHE A 9 -22.76 43.30 7.13
C PHE A 9 -21.39 43.92 7.37
N GLU A 10 -20.77 44.43 6.31
CA GLU A 10 -19.58 45.27 6.39
C GLU A 10 -20.05 46.72 6.35
N ILE A 11 -19.59 47.54 7.30
CA ILE A 11 -19.92 48.95 7.38
C ILE A 11 -18.63 49.75 7.26
N THR A 12 -18.53 50.55 6.22
CA THR A 12 -17.41 51.46 6.00
C THR A 12 -17.87 52.89 6.24
N VAL A 13 -17.17 53.63 7.12
CA VAL A 13 -17.45 55.03 7.39
C VAL A 13 -16.30 55.88 6.86
N SER A 14 -16.61 56.80 5.98
CA SER A 14 -15.64 57.75 5.42
C SER A 14 -16.02 59.17 5.81
N PHE A 15 -15.04 59.97 6.21
CA PHE A 15 -15.25 61.35 6.59
C PHE A 15 -14.95 62.30 5.41
N VAL A 16 -15.82 63.27 5.19
CA VAL A 16 -15.63 64.30 4.17
C VAL A 16 -15.17 65.57 4.88
N HIS A 17 -14.07 66.11 4.40
CA HIS A 17 -13.46 67.32 4.96
C HIS A 17 -13.66 68.51 4.02
N ASN A 18 -13.75 69.71 4.56
CA ASN A 18 -13.70 70.94 3.80
C ASN A 18 -12.24 71.38 3.53
N ASP A 19 -12.06 72.53 2.84
CA ASP A 19 -10.76 73.07 2.51
C ASP A 19 -9.91 73.46 3.75
N LYS A 20 -10.53 73.51 4.91
CA LYS A 20 -9.89 73.81 6.22
C LYS A 20 -9.61 72.53 7.01
N SER A 21 -9.74 71.35 6.41
CA SER A 21 -9.56 70.03 7.05
C SER A 21 -10.57 69.75 8.19
N GLU A 22 -11.66 70.45 8.24
CA GLU A 22 -12.74 70.17 9.21
C GLU A 22 -13.71 69.14 8.63
N ILE A 23 -14.13 68.19 9.45
CA ILE A 23 -15.15 67.17 9.04
C ILE A 23 -16.48 67.90 8.87
N THR A 24 -16.99 67.89 7.64
CA THR A 24 -18.32 68.47 7.31
C THR A 24 -19.43 67.48 7.21
N ASN A 25 -19.09 66.25 6.76
CA ASN A 25 -20.03 65.18 6.54
C ASN A 25 -19.35 63.85 6.74
N TYR A 26 -20.12 62.80 6.83
CA TYR A 26 -19.65 61.44 6.77
C TYR A 26 -20.49 60.63 5.77
N MET A 27 -19.87 59.69 5.12
CA MET A 27 -20.50 58.74 4.24
C MET A 27 -20.44 57.36 4.87
N VAL A 28 -21.59 56.67 4.94
CA VAL A 28 -21.67 55.32 5.46
C VAL A 28 -22.08 54.42 4.30
N ILE A 29 -21.25 53.39 4.05
CA ILE A 29 -21.55 52.32 3.09
C ILE A 29 -21.79 51.06 3.89
N THR A 30 -22.95 50.44 3.68
CA THR A 30 -23.28 49.15 4.29
C THR A 30 -23.42 48.11 3.17
N GLN A 31 -22.67 47.04 3.27
CA GLN A 31 -22.68 45.93 2.31
C GLN A 31 -23.06 44.66 3.01
N ASP A 32 -24.01 43.90 2.46
CA ASP A 32 -24.30 42.53 2.91
C ASP A 32 -23.22 41.62 2.39
N ILE A 33 -22.44 41.01 3.29
CA ILE A 33 -21.34 40.12 3.00
C ILE A 33 -21.63 38.69 3.44
N THR A 34 -22.89 38.37 3.70
CA THR A 34 -23.31 37.08 4.25
C THR A 34 -22.84 35.91 3.39
N GLU A 35 -23.08 35.97 2.09
CA GLU A 35 -22.65 34.91 1.17
C GLU A 35 -21.11 34.74 1.17
N ARG A 36 -20.38 35.86 1.15
CA ARG A 36 -18.89 35.82 1.17
C ARG A 36 -18.38 35.12 2.43
N VAL A 37 -18.91 35.45 3.60
CA VAL A 37 -18.51 34.85 4.89
C VAL A 37 -18.89 33.37 4.95
N LEU A 38 -20.08 32.98 4.48
CA LEU A 38 -20.53 31.60 4.47
C LEU A 38 -19.68 30.74 3.53
N TRP A 39 -19.35 31.24 2.34
CA TRP A 39 -18.46 30.55 1.41
C TRP A 39 -17.05 30.43 1.96
N GLN A 40 -16.51 31.48 2.59
CA GLN A 40 -15.18 31.42 3.21
C GLN A 40 -15.13 30.37 4.31
N ASN A 41 -16.10 30.34 5.21
CA ASN A 41 -16.16 29.33 6.28
C ASN A 41 -16.29 27.90 5.72
N LYS A 42 -17.09 27.72 4.66
CA LYS A 42 -17.24 26.41 4.01
C LYS A 42 -15.93 25.98 3.38
N TYR A 43 -15.23 26.88 2.72
CA TYR A 43 -13.93 26.62 2.09
C TYR A 43 -12.89 26.23 3.15
N ASP A 44 -12.80 26.99 4.24
CA ASP A 44 -11.84 26.76 5.31
C ASP A 44 -12.07 25.38 5.97
N ASN A 45 -13.32 25.02 6.26
CA ASN A 45 -13.67 23.70 6.80
C ASN A 45 -13.29 22.56 5.84
N LEU A 46 -13.59 22.73 4.56
CA LEU A 46 -13.24 21.72 3.54
C LEU A 46 -11.72 21.58 3.38
N TYR A 47 -11.02 22.72 3.41
CA TYR A 47 -9.56 22.74 3.34
C TYR A 47 -8.92 21.99 4.52
N GLU A 48 -9.40 22.23 5.75
CA GLU A 48 -8.94 21.52 6.94
C GLU A 48 -9.21 20.01 6.86
N GLU A 49 -10.36 19.59 6.33
CA GLU A 49 -10.70 18.18 6.12
C GLU A 49 -9.74 17.53 5.12
N VAL A 50 -9.48 18.19 3.98
CA VAL A 50 -8.54 17.69 2.97
C VAL A 50 -7.11 17.56 3.53
N VAL A 51 -6.64 18.56 4.27
CA VAL A 51 -5.32 18.53 4.90
C VAL A 51 -5.21 17.37 5.89
N ARG A 52 -6.25 17.15 6.71
CA ARG A 52 -6.29 16.03 7.66
C ARG A 52 -6.28 14.68 6.97
N SER A 53 -7.16 14.48 5.98
CA SER A 53 -7.21 13.23 5.21
C SER A 53 -5.87 12.92 4.51
N LYS A 54 -5.23 13.95 3.94
CA LYS A 54 -3.91 13.79 3.32
C LYS A 54 -2.84 13.36 4.32
N LYS A 55 -2.87 13.93 5.52
CA LYS A 55 -1.94 13.54 6.60
C LYS A 55 -2.15 12.09 7.03
N GLU A 56 -3.39 11.68 7.25
CA GLU A 56 -3.74 10.30 7.63
C GLU A 56 -3.31 9.29 6.57
N LEU A 57 -3.51 9.62 5.29
CA LEU A 57 -3.07 8.79 4.16
C LEU A 57 -1.55 8.63 4.18
N LEU A 58 -0.81 9.72 4.32
CA LEU A 58 0.65 9.69 4.35
C LEU A 58 1.19 8.83 5.51
N GLU A 59 0.60 8.98 6.70
CA GLU A 59 0.96 8.16 7.87
C GLU A 59 0.64 6.68 7.65
N SER A 60 -0.46 6.37 6.96
CA SER A 60 -0.83 4.99 6.60
C SER A 60 0.15 4.39 5.62
N GLU A 61 0.54 5.13 4.57
CA GLU A 61 1.56 4.70 3.61
C GLU A 61 2.91 4.42 4.29
N GLN A 62 3.35 5.30 5.17
CA GLN A 62 4.60 5.10 5.91
C GLN A 62 4.55 3.84 6.80
N ARG A 63 3.44 3.60 7.47
CA ARG A 63 3.25 2.37 8.26
C ARG A 63 3.31 1.13 7.38
N MET A 64 2.67 1.16 6.21
CA MET A 64 2.69 0.04 5.26
C MET A 64 4.12 -0.27 4.78
N ILE A 65 4.87 0.75 4.37
CA ILE A 65 6.28 0.61 3.93
C ILE A 65 7.14 0.01 5.07
N HIS A 66 6.92 0.48 6.30
CA HIS A 66 7.65 -0.05 7.46
C HIS A 66 7.37 -1.54 7.70
N LEU A 67 6.09 -1.95 7.65
CA LEU A 67 5.68 -3.35 7.80
C LEU A 67 6.23 -4.25 6.69
N ILE A 68 6.19 -3.79 5.43
CA ILE A 68 6.79 -4.53 4.30
C ILE A 68 8.27 -4.76 4.56
N ARG A 69 9.01 -3.71 4.94
CA ARG A 69 10.44 -3.81 5.22
C ARG A 69 10.75 -4.75 6.39
N GLN A 70 9.95 -4.71 7.45
CA GLN A 70 10.11 -5.64 8.58
C GLN A 70 9.89 -7.09 8.15
N ASN A 71 8.84 -7.34 7.35
CA ASN A 71 8.56 -8.69 6.84
C ASN A 71 9.68 -9.19 5.93
N GLU A 72 10.20 -8.36 5.01
CA GLU A 72 11.33 -8.71 4.16
C GLU A 72 12.58 -9.05 4.97
N LEU A 73 12.90 -8.25 6.00
CA LEU A 73 14.03 -8.52 6.88
C LEU A 73 13.84 -9.85 7.63
N ALA A 74 12.65 -10.12 8.15
CA ALA A 74 12.36 -11.36 8.85
C ALA A 74 12.53 -12.58 7.92
N LEU A 75 11.90 -12.53 6.74
CA LEU A 75 11.94 -13.62 5.76
C LEU A 75 13.35 -13.86 5.19
N ASN A 76 14.12 -12.81 4.95
CA ASN A 76 15.50 -12.93 4.44
C ASN A 76 16.51 -13.44 5.49
N ASN A 77 16.15 -13.40 6.79
CA ASN A 77 16.97 -13.97 7.86
C ASN A 77 16.60 -15.43 8.21
N ILE A 78 15.55 -15.99 7.60
CA ILE A 78 15.25 -17.41 7.75
C ILE A 78 16.29 -18.22 6.99
N ASN A 79 16.85 -19.24 7.65
CA ASN A 79 17.85 -20.13 7.05
C ASN A 79 17.17 -21.22 6.16
N SER A 80 16.17 -20.81 5.39
CA SER A 80 15.44 -21.68 4.46
C SER A 80 15.02 -20.87 3.24
N GLY A 81 15.07 -21.48 2.06
CA GLY A 81 14.53 -20.90 0.84
C GLY A 81 13.00 -20.88 0.90
N LEU A 82 12.39 -19.73 0.71
CA LEU A 82 10.96 -19.55 0.60
C LEU A 82 10.63 -18.95 -0.75
N ALA A 83 9.60 -19.47 -1.42
CA ALA A 83 9.07 -18.89 -2.65
C ALA A 83 7.54 -18.95 -2.63
N TYR A 84 6.91 -17.88 -3.06
CA TYR A 84 5.48 -17.88 -3.36
C TYR A 84 5.26 -18.06 -4.86
N ILE A 85 4.51 -19.09 -5.23
CA ILE A 85 4.29 -19.52 -6.61
C ILE A 85 2.78 -19.52 -6.87
N ALA A 86 2.32 -18.67 -7.77
CA ALA A 86 0.93 -18.56 -8.16
C ALA A 86 0.43 -19.79 -8.95
N ASN A 87 -0.90 -19.88 -9.16
CA ASN A 87 -1.55 -21.00 -9.83
C ASN A 87 -1.06 -21.29 -11.25
N ASP A 88 -0.53 -20.28 -11.95
CA ASP A 88 0.08 -20.36 -13.28
C ASP A 88 1.56 -20.78 -13.27
N TYR A 89 2.09 -21.17 -12.10
CA TYR A 89 3.49 -21.53 -11.85
C TYR A 89 4.46 -20.34 -11.88
N ILE A 90 3.99 -19.11 -11.98
CA ILE A 90 4.84 -17.93 -11.93
C ILE A 90 5.28 -17.67 -10.49
N VAL A 91 6.57 -17.46 -10.30
CA VAL A 91 7.17 -17.08 -9.02
C VAL A 91 6.82 -15.62 -8.75
N GLN A 92 5.95 -15.37 -7.77
CA GLN A 92 5.54 -14.02 -7.39
C GLN A 92 6.54 -13.37 -6.45
N TRP A 93 7.13 -14.17 -5.57
CA TRP A 93 8.08 -13.70 -4.57
C TRP A 93 9.01 -14.83 -4.12
N GLU A 94 10.24 -14.47 -3.75
CA GLU A 94 11.24 -15.36 -3.12
C GLU A 94 12.08 -14.60 -2.10
N ASN A 95 12.65 -15.32 -1.11
CA ASN A 95 13.65 -14.75 -0.23
C ASN A 95 15.06 -15.11 -0.71
N ILE A 96 16.05 -14.28 -0.32
CA ILE A 96 17.46 -14.58 -0.56
C ILE A 96 17.93 -15.56 0.53
N SER A 97 17.85 -16.86 0.26
CA SER A 97 18.29 -17.90 1.17
C SER A 97 19.80 -18.08 1.16
N LEU A 98 20.39 -18.37 2.32
CA LEU A 98 21.77 -18.79 2.45
C LEU A 98 22.02 -20.11 1.71
N CYS A 99 21.02 -20.97 1.57
CA CYS A 99 21.12 -22.24 0.85
C CYS A 99 21.39 -22.03 -0.65
N SER A 100 20.79 -21.03 -1.27
CA SER A 100 21.02 -20.71 -2.68
C SER A 100 22.45 -20.21 -2.95
N LYS A 101 23.07 -19.58 -1.95
CA LYS A 101 24.46 -19.09 -2.05
C LYS A 101 25.51 -20.21 -1.89
N SER A 102 25.22 -21.23 -1.11
CA SER A 102 26.19 -22.31 -0.78
C SER A 102 26.10 -23.51 -1.72
N LEU A 103 24.98 -23.75 -2.39
CA LEU A 103 24.72 -24.96 -3.16
C LEU A 103 24.82 -24.78 -4.69
N SER A 104 25.15 -23.57 -5.18
CA SER A 104 25.15 -23.24 -6.63
C SER A 104 23.85 -23.66 -7.35
N TYR A 105 22.76 -23.77 -6.59
CA TYR A 105 21.45 -24.11 -7.10
C TYR A 105 20.82 -22.84 -7.69
N GLU A 106 20.37 -22.92 -8.94
CA GLU A 106 19.65 -21.80 -9.55
C GLU A 106 18.35 -21.57 -8.77
N ALA A 107 18.30 -20.44 -8.08
CA ALA A 107 17.14 -20.06 -7.28
C ALA A 107 15.94 -19.78 -8.19
N TYR A 108 14.74 -19.85 -7.62
CA TYR A 108 13.55 -19.32 -8.26
C TYR A 108 13.78 -17.86 -8.67
N LYS A 109 13.24 -17.44 -9.81
CA LYS A 109 13.34 -16.06 -10.26
C LYS A 109 11.95 -15.44 -10.35
N LYS A 110 11.75 -14.33 -9.66
CA LYS A 110 10.50 -13.59 -9.68
C LYS A 110 10.08 -13.25 -11.10
N GLY A 111 8.80 -13.50 -11.41
CA GLY A 111 8.20 -13.26 -12.72
C GLY A 111 8.41 -14.38 -13.74
N GLU A 112 9.16 -15.41 -13.41
CA GLU A 112 9.42 -16.54 -14.29
C GLU A 112 8.72 -17.83 -13.79
N LEU A 113 8.62 -18.81 -14.68
CA LEU A 113 8.00 -20.11 -14.35
C LEU A 113 8.91 -20.93 -13.43
N CYS A 114 8.37 -21.45 -12.34
CA CYS A 114 9.15 -22.18 -11.32
C CYS A 114 9.89 -23.38 -11.88
N TYR A 115 9.28 -24.16 -12.78
CA TYR A 115 9.90 -25.33 -13.38
C TYR A 115 10.99 -24.98 -14.40
N LEU A 116 10.95 -23.77 -14.99
CA LEU A 116 12.00 -23.28 -15.87
C LEU A 116 13.24 -22.86 -15.07
N THR A 117 13.04 -22.03 -14.05
CA THR A 117 14.16 -21.43 -13.30
C THR A 117 14.80 -22.39 -12.30
N ALA A 118 14.01 -23.16 -11.55
CA ALA A 118 14.53 -24.08 -10.54
C ALA A 118 14.94 -25.45 -11.09
N HIS A 119 14.41 -25.89 -12.22
CA HIS A 119 14.61 -27.23 -12.72
C HIS A 119 15.03 -27.30 -14.19
N ASN A 120 15.22 -26.14 -14.84
CA ASN A 120 15.58 -26.04 -16.28
C ASN A 120 14.66 -26.89 -17.19
N ARG A 121 13.36 -26.87 -16.92
CA ARG A 121 12.34 -27.65 -17.65
C ARG A 121 11.44 -26.72 -18.45
N THR A 122 10.94 -27.22 -19.56
CA THR A 122 9.95 -26.50 -20.40
C THR A 122 8.50 -26.83 -20.06
N THR A 123 8.27 -27.81 -19.18
CA THR A 123 6.96 -28.26 -18.72
C THR A 123 6.97 -28.48 -17.21
N PRO A 124 5.81 -28.39 -16.53
CA PRO A 124 5.70 -28.67 -15.12
C PRO A 124 6.30 -30.04 -14.73
N CYS A 125 6.85 -30.14 -13.51
CA CYS A 125 7.47 -31.34 -13.00
C CYS A 125 6.45 -32.48 -12.90
N GLU A 126 6.82 -33.70 -13.25
CA GLU A 126 5.91 -34.88 -13.24
C GLU A 126 5.37 -35.20 -11.86
N ASN A 127 6.20 -35.16 -10.83
CA ASN A 127 5.80 -35.37 -9.44
C ASN A 127 5.88 -34.07 -8.63
N CYS A 128 5.23 -33.01 -9.13
CA CYS A 128 5.31 -31.68 -8.58
C CYS A 128 4.65 -31.62 -7.18
N VAL A 129 5.43 -31.27 -6.16
CA VAL A 129 4.95 -31.09 -4.79
C VAL A 129 3.89 -30.00 -4.70
N ILE A 130 4.04 -28.92 -5.50
CA ILE A 130 3.09 -27.82 -5.59
C ILE A 130 1.73 -28.31 -6.13
N GLN A 131 1.73 -29.09 -7.20
CA GLN A 131 0.49 -29.66 -7.73
C GLN A 131 -0.18 -30.61 -6.74
N ARG A 132 0.59 -31.39 -5.99
CA ARG A 132 0.02 -32.26 -4.96
C ARG A 132 -0.64 -31.44 -3.85
N ALA A 133 0.06 -30.43 -3.34
CA ALA A 133 -0.49 -29.53 -2.32
C ALA A 133 -1.77 -28.82 -2.78
N ARG A 134 -1.79 -28.35 -4.03
CA ARG A 134 -3.02 -27.74 -4.60
C ARG A 134 -4.20 -28.69 -4.68
N ARG A 135 -3.95 -29.96 -5.04
CA ARG A 135 -5.00 -30.97 -5.17
C ARG A 135 -5.52 -31.47 -3.81
N SER A 136 -4.59 -31.66 -2.86
CA SER A 136 -4.94 -32.18 -1.53
C SER A 136 -5.47 -31.07 -0.60
N GLY A 137 -5.15 -29.81 -0.87
CA GLY A 137 -5.40 -28.69 0.04
C GLY A 137 -4.59 -28.80 1.34
N GLN A 138 -3.54 -29.62 1.36
CA GLN A 138 -2.71 -29.86 2.53
C GLN A 138 -1.23 -29.65 2.22
N VAL A 139 -0.41 -29.56 3.28
CA VAL A 139 1.05 -29.49 3.14
C VAL A 139 1.56 -30.81 2.56
N GLU A 140 2.34 -30.69 1.53
CA GLU A 140 3.01 -31.81 0.86
C GLU A 140 4.52 -31.61 0.91
N SER A 141 5.28 -32.71 0.93
CA SER A 141 6.76 -32.63 0.85
C SER A 141 7.35 -33.62 -0.13
N ILE A 142 8.57 -33.31 -0.54
CA ILE A 142 9.39 -34.18 -1.39
C ILE A 142 10.86 -34.01 -1.06
N LEU A 143 11.62 -35.11 -1.12
CA LEU A 143 13.08 -35.10 -1.00
C LEU A 143 13.72 -35.04 -2.37
N PHE A 144 14.64 -34.12 -2.58
CA PHE A 144 15.45 -34.01 -3.77
C PHE A 144 16.92 -34.26 -3.44
N ASN A 145 17.57 -35.18 -4.19
CA ASN A 145 19.00 -35.33 -4.19
C ASN A 145 19.57 -34.30 -5.19
N LEU A 146 20.24 -33.27 -4.70
CA LEU A 146 20.92 -32.29 -5.55
C LEU A 146 22.19 -32.88 -6.16
N ASP A 147 22.93 -33.63 -5.33
CA ASP A 147 24.15 -34.33 -5.70
C ASP A 147 24.38 -35.50 -4.72
N ASN A 148 25.54 -36.16 -4.81
CA ASN A 148 25.87 -37.29 -3.94
C ASN A 148 26.07 -36.93 -2.45
N LYS A 149 26.02 -35.66 -2.08
CA LYS A 149 26.28 -35.17 -0.72
C LYS A 149 25.15 -34.34 -0.15
N HIS A 150 24.25 -33.79 -0.98
CA HIS A 150 23.23 -32.86 -0.57
C HIS A 150 21.83 -33.37 -0.92
N VAL A 151 21.01 -33.46 0.10
CA VAL A 151 19.56 -33.75 0.00
C VAL A 151 18.81 -32.55 0.52
N ILE A 152 17.85 -32.07 -0.23
CA ILE A 152 16.94 -31.04 0.24
C ILE A 152 15.53 -31.59 0.38
N GLU A 153 14.86 -31.21 1.43
CA GLU A 153 13.44 -31.43 1.60
C GLU A 153 12.68 -30.16 1.21
N VAL A 154 11.73 -30.30 0.32
CA VAL A 154 10.88 -29.20 -0.15
C VAL A 154 9.48 -29.42 0.34
N PHE A 155 8.94 -28.43 1.03
CA PHE A 155 7.55 -28.38 1.48
C PHE A 155 6.77 -27.44 0.59
N ALA A 156 5.55 -27.83 0.20
CA ALA A 156 4.58 -26.95 -0.43
C ALA A 156 3.35 -26.82 0.47
N THR A 157 3.03 -25.60 0.82
CA THR A 157 1.85 -25.26 1.63
C THR A 157 0.86 -24.47 0.76
N PRO A 158 -0.37 -24.95 0.56
CA PRO A 158 -1.34 -24.21 -0.24
C PRO A 158 -1.76 -22.93 0.47
N ILE A 159 -1.87 -21.84 -0.29
CA ILE A 159 -2.40 -20.56 0.16
C ILE A 159 -3.82 -20.42 -0.38
N PHE A 160 -4.75 -20.03 0.47
CA PHE A 160 -6.17 -19.90 0.12
C PHE A 160 -6.55 -18.43 0.00
N ASN A 161 -7.41 -18.11 -0.97
CA ASN A 161 -8.05 -16.81 -1.08
C ASN A 161 -9.19 -16.63 -0.06
N GLU A 162 -9.82 -15.46 -0.05
CA GLU A 162 -10.96 -15.17 0.86
C GLU A 162 -12.18 -16.05 0.61
N GLN A 163 -12.32 -16.66 -0.57
CA GLN A 163 -13.38 -17.57 -0.95
C GLN A 163 -13.08 -19.02 -0.53
N GLY A 164 -11.86 -19.32 -0.09
CA GLY A 164 -11.42 -20.64 0.32
C GLY A 164 -10.86 -21.49 -0.83
N ASP A 165 -10.67 -20.93 -2.01
CA ASP A 165 -10.01 -21.59 -3.12
C ASP A 165 -8.48 -21.45 -3.03
N VAL A 166 -7.75 -22.45 -3.54
CA VAL A 166 -6.29 -22.39 -3.56
C VAL A 166 -5.82 -21.33 -4.56
N ASP A 167 -5.04 -20.36 -4.08
CA ASP A 167 -4.53 -19.23 -4.85
C ASP A 167 -3.02 -19.39 -5.20
N GLY A 168 -2.30 -20.16 -4.41
CA GLY A 168 -0.87 -20.41 -4.62
C GLY A 168 -0.32 -21.60 -3.86
#